data_511ba77442d2583f4c6f99be1d35904c
#
_entry.id   511ba77442d2583f4c6f99be1d35904c
#
_cell.length_a   1.000
_cell.length_b   1.000
_cell.length_c   1.000
_cell.angle_alpha   90.00
_cell.angle_beta   90.00
_cell.angle_gamma   90.00
#
_symmetry.space_group_name_H-M   'P 1'
#
loop_
_entity.id
_entity.type
_entity.pdbx_description
1 polymer ?
#
loop_
_entity_poly.entity_id
_entity_poly.type
_entity_poly.pdbx_seq_one_letter_code
_entity_poly.pdbx_strand_id
1 'polypeptide(L)'
;MTKKILSIVALFIALLLSACTNNDEPKYGYLVLEWDSSLNLTSTQIIMPQESRTYGFKAENVKSVTWENVPEGWTVSMSEDNSSISVTAPAESSVSGITYTIIIVVEGLNGEIRKQELLFLFVNPKAIAYDDPKGIFVLNEGNMTTENGSLTYITPDGFVIDDAYKAVNGTELGNVCQDMAFDNGKIYIISQNGDENPVGTTFENDGMLVVLDAKTLKKEKSFSKSELSVLDWPTHIAVLDESHVYIRDNKGVYRFDVNTKELKFIEGSEGAPKSKFVVMNKKVYTIIDGYISKLLEITADEDIVNKKTLPYSAPYKEIYSIGKSDDGKIWLSAFGFGKYYIGKYSLEDNTIVSRQISIMPSSGASGVSFVTKGNDIYYASGTTIYTLKFDENPELGDESGLEAEAVLCDLNSLDSNAKELYNGLGINPATGMLYVNTIKGVGPFYTTNSIWEFNINGDWTTPQNKFDNYTNFPAGFFFANNN
;
A
#
# COMPACT_ATOMS: atom_id res chain seq x y z
N MET A 1 6.27 18.58 15.79
CA MET A 1 5.58 19.83 15.38
C MET A 1 4.12 19.48 15.19
N THR A 2 3.28 19.95 16.08
CA THR A 2 1.85 19.66 16.09
C THR A 2 1.16 20.21 14.85
N LYS A 3 0.64 19.33 13.99
CA LYS A 3 -0.25 19.72 12.90
C LYS A 3 -1.54 20.23 13.51
N LYS A 4 -1.77 21.52 13.39
CA LYS A 4 -3.06 22.14 13.68
C LYS A 4 -4.03 21.69 12.61
N ILE A 5 -4.97 20.82 12.98
CA ILE A 5 -6.21 20.61 12.24
C ILE A 5 -6.93 21.95 12.24
N LEU A 6 -7.02 22.58 11.08
CA LEU A 6 -7.78 23.80 10.90
C LEU A 6 -9.26 23.41 10.85
N SER A 7 -9.90 23.33 12.02
CA SER A 7 -11.35 23.32 12.10
C SER A 7 -11.83 24.71 11.69
N ILE A 8 -12.31 24.84 10.46
CA ILE A 8 -13.04 26.02 10.02
C ILE A 8 -14.41 25.93 10.68
N VAL A 9 -14.54 26.63 11.80
CA VAL A 9 -15.84 26.90 12.41
C VAL A 9 -16.56 27.87 11.49
N ALA A 10 -17.57 27.39 10.78
CA ALA A 10 -18.49 28.24 10.05
C ALA A 10 -19.24 29.12 11.05
N LEU A 11 -18.92 30.40 11.08
CA LEU A 11 -19.61 31.40 11.89
C LEU A 11 -20.95 31.70 11.21
N PHE A 12 -22.02 31.16 11.74
CA PHE A 12 -23.37 31.57 11.41
C PHE A 12 -23.60 33.01 11.93
N ILE A 13 -23.50 34.02 11.08
CA ILE A 13 -23.97 35.36 11.36
C ILE A 13 -25.47 35.37 11.05
N ALA A 14 -26.27 35.20 12.08
CA ALA A 14 -27.69 35.54 12.00
C ALA A 14 -27.80 37.05 11.95
N LEU A 15 -28.00 37.65 10.79
CA LEU A 15 -28.41 39.03 10.61
C LEU A 15 -29.87 39.14 11.10
N LEU A 16 -30.04 39.66 12.31
CA LEU A 16 -31.31 40.18 12.75
C LEU A 16 -31.64 41.43 11.92
N LEU A 17 -32.48 41.28 10.92
CA LEU A 17 -33.09 42.37 10.22
C LEU A 17 -34.16 43.00 11.12
N SER A 18 -33.93 44.24 11.54
CA SER A 18 -34.96 45.08 12.15
C SER A 18 -36.11 45.28 11.16
N ALA A 19 -37.27 44.83 11.56
CA ALA A 19 -38.50 45.01 10.78
C ALA A 19 -38.86 46.49 10.63
N CYS A 20 -38.76 46.98 9.40
CA CYS A 20 -39.61 48.07 8.97
C CYS A 20 -40.90 47.45 8.45
N THR A 21 -41.99 47.73 9.12
CA THR A 21 -43.33 47.35 8.72
C THR A 21 -43.75 48.10 7.46
N ASN A 22 -43.53 47.48 6.29
CA ASN A 22 -44.34 47.71 5.09
C ASN A 22 -45.07 46.39 4.83
N ASN A 23 -46.39 46.42 4.92
CA ASN A 23 -47.33 45.32 4.63
C ASN A 23 -47.42 45.10 3.09
N ASP A 24 -46.31 44.89 2.40
CA ASP A 24 -46.33 44.31 1.09
C ASP A 24 -45.94 42.84 1.26
N GLU A 25 -46.93 41.97 1.37
CA GLU A 25 -46.67 40.53 1.15
C GLU A 25 -45.96 40.38 -0.17
N PRO A 26 -44.81 39.68 -0.22
CA PRO A 26 -44.09 39.53 -1.45
C PRO A 26 -45.01 38.95 -2.50
N LYS A 27 -45.09 39.53 -3.69
CA LYS A 27 -45.93 39.12 -4.82
C LYS A 27 -45.72 37.64 -5.20
N TYR A 28 -44.62 37.06 -4.71
CA TYR A 28 -44.24 35.67 -4.85
C TYR A 28 -43.88 35.10 -3.48
N GLY A 29 -44.14 33.80 -3.24
CA GLY A 29 -43.73 33.10 -2.04
C GLY A 29 -42.22 33.16 -1.79
N TYR A 30 -41.81 32.87 -0.56
CA TYR A 30 -40.40 32.76 -0.20
C TYR A 30 -39.74 31.59 -0.97
N LEU A 31 -38.46 31.74 -1.30
CA LEU A 31 -37.66 30.69 -1.86
C LEU A 31 -37.54 29.55 -0.84
N VAL A 32 -38.02 28.36 -1.21
CA VAL A 32 -37.76 27.11 -0.48
C VAL A 32 -36.62 26.38 -1.18
N LEU A 33 -35.60 25.98 -0.46
CA LEU A 33 -34.50 25.16 -0.97
C LEU A 33 -34.06 24.21 0.14
N GLU A 34 -34.26 22.92 -0.10
CA GLU A 34 -33.90 21.85 0.81
C GLU A 34 -33.05 20.82 0.06
N TRP A 35 -31.79 20.71 0.45
CA TRP A 35 -30.91 19.66 -0.08
C TRP A 35 -31.23 18.32 0.55
N ASP A 36 -30.96 17.23 -0.17
CA ASP A 36 -31.11 15.88 0.37
C ASP A 36 -30.28 15.74 1.64
N SER A 37 -30.91 15.36 2.73
CA SER A 37 -30.29 15.25 4.06
C SER A 37 -29.22 14.17 4.16
N SER A 38 -29.16 13.26 3.19
CA SER A 38 -28.09 12.25 3.09
C SER A 38 -26.78 12.81 2.55
N LEU A 39 -26.79 14.03 1.97
CA LEU A 39 -25.62 14.67 1.37
C LEU A 39 -24.79 15.42 2.41
N ASN A 40 -23.49 15.13 2.45
CA ASN A 40 -22.55 15.93 3.21
C ASN A 40 -21.99 17.08 2.35
N LEU A 41 -22.72 18.21 2.33
CA LEU A 41 -22.38 19.36 1.49
C LEU A 41 -21.25 20.23 2.06
N THR A 42 -20.82 19.97 3.29
CA THR A 42 -19.81 20.80 4.00
C THR A 42 -18.41 20.18 3.97
N SER A 43 -18.28 18.91 3.57
CA SER A 43 -17.00 18.22 3.45
C SER A 43 -16.43 18.31 2.04
N THR A 44 -15.11 18.33 1.95
CA THR A 44 -14.41 18.15 0.67
C THR A 44 -14.64 16.73 0.16
N GLN A 45 -15.15 16.59 -1.05
CA GLN A 45 -15.42 15.33 -1.70
C GLN A 45 -14.30 15.00 -2.69
N ILE A 46 -13.79 13.78 -2.64
CA ILE A 46 -12.83 13.30 -3.65
C ILE A 46 -13.59 12.99 -4.93
N ILE A 47 -13.06 13.44 -6.06
CA ILE A 47 -13.58 13.17 -7.39
C ILE A 47 -12.44 12.86 -8.35
N MET A 48 -12.60 11.81 -9.15
CA MET A 48 -11.64 11.36 -10.14
C MET A 48 -12.04 11.79 -11.56
N PRO A 49 -11.15 11.66 -12.56
CA PRO A 49 -11.49 11.94 -13.96
C PRO A 49 -12.76 11.19 -14.42
N GLN A 50 -13.63 11.89 -15.13
CA GLN A 50 -14.94 11.41 -15.62
C GLN A 50 -15.98 11.06 -14.53
N GLU A 51 -15.62 11.15 -13.27
CA GLU A 51 -16.55 10.88 -12.19
C GLU A 51 -17.58 12.01 -12.06
N SER A 52 -18.80 11.63 -11.72
CA SER A 52 -19.92 12.55 -11.48
C SER A 52 -20.42 12.44 -10.06
N ARG A 53 -20.73 13.58 -9.46
CA ARG A 53 -21.45 13.67 -8.17
C ARG A 53 -22.79 14.36 -8.40
N THR A 54 -23.86 13.73 -7.91
CA THR A 54 -25.22 14.24 -8.07
C THR A 54 -25.79 14.67 -6.71
N TYR A 55 -26.37 15.86 -6.71
CA TYR A 55 -26.91 16.52 -5.52
C TYR A 55 -28.42 16.73 -5.70
N GLY A 56 -29.22 15.94 -5.01
CA GLY A 56 -30.67 16.07 -5.00
C GLY A 56 -31.14 17.22 -4.13
N PHE A 57 -32.16 17.94 -4.53
CA PHE A 57 -32.78 18.97 -3.74
C PHE A 57 -34.27 19.13 -4.09
N LYS A 58 -35.01 19.75 -3.16
CA LYS A 58 -36.38 20.23 -3.39
C LYS A 58 -36.35 21.75 -3.36
N ALA A 59 -37.02 22.38 -4.30
CA ALA A 59 -37.09 23.82 -4.34
C ALA A 59 -38.46 24.29 -4.82
N GLU A 60 -38.96 25.39 -4.20
CA GLU A 60 -40.21 26.05 -4.59
C GLU A 60 -39.96 27.53 -4.78
N ASN A 61 -40.76 28.17 -5.65
CA ASN A 61 -40.66 29.60 -5.98
C ASN A 61 -39.30 30.00 -6.58
N VAL A 62 -38.66 29.10 -7.35
CA VAL A 62 -37.39 29.31 -8.01
C VAL A 62 -37.58 30.05 -9.32
N LYS A 63 -36.77 31.09 -9.53
CA LYS A 63 -36.65 31.84 -10.80
C LYS A 63 -35.57 31.23 -11.67
N SER A 64 -34.39 30.96 -11.08
CA SER A 64 -33.27 30.38 -11.81
C SER A 64 -32.32 29.62 -10.88
N VAL A 65 -31.64 28.62 -11.47
CA VAL A 65 -30.50 27.94 -10.86
C VAL A 65 -29.34 28.11 -11.80
N THR A 66 -28.23 28.62 -11.28
CA THR A 66 -26.98 28.87 -12.02
C THR A 66 -25.80 28.40 -11.19
N TRP A 67 -24.61 28.46 -11.73
CA TRP A 67 -23.39 28.08 -11.04
C TRP A 67 -22.24 29.00 -11.37
N GLU A 68 -21.37 29.20 -10.37
CA GLU A 68 -20.19 30.05 -10.42
C GLU A 68 -18.93 29.21 -10.16
N ASN A 69 -17.78 29.69 -10.62
CA ASN A 69 -16.46 29.09 -10.39
C ASN A 69 -16.30 27.66 -10.93
N VAL A 70 -16.98 27.32 -12.03
CA VAL A 70 -16.79 26.02 -12.66
C VAL A 70 -15.40 25.99 -13.31
N PRO A 71 -14.50 25.07 -12.91
CA PRO A 71 -13.15 25.01 -13.48
C PRO A 71 -13.19 24.58 -14.96
N GLU A 72 -12.14 24.89 -15.68
CA GLU A 72 -12.01 24.47 -17.08
C GLU A 72 -12.10 22.95 -17.23
N GLY A 73 -12.89 22.48 -18.20
CA GLY A 73 -13.12 21.06 -18.47
C GLY A 73 -14.15 20.38 -17.56
N TRP A 74 -14.58 21.04 -16.49
CA TRP A 74 -15.68 20.54 -15.66
C TRP A 74 -17.04 20.84 -16.27
N THR A 75 -18.03 20.01 -15.98
CA THR A 75 -19.40 20.26 -16.38
C THR A 75 -20.34 20.23 -15.18
N VAL A 76 -21.31 21.17 -15.19
CA VAL A 76 -22.39 21.19 -14.22
C VAL A 76 -23.69 21.17 -15.01
N SER A 77 -24.59 20.25 -14.68
CA SER A 77 -25.87 20.10 -15.37
C SER A 77 -27.00 19.92 -14.38
N MET A 78 -28.19 20.36 -14.76
CA MET A 78 -29.43 20.12 -14.03
C MET A 78 -30.18 18.96 -14.66
N SER A 79 -30.84 18.13 -13.83
CA SER A 79 -31.76 17.09 -14.31
C SER A 79 -32.97 17.72 -15.03
N GLU A 80 -33.60 16.96 -15.94
CA GLU A 80 -34.77 17.41 -16.71
C GLU A 80 -35.98 17.79 -15.82
N ASP A 81 -36.10 17.14 -14.68
CA ASP A 81 -37.16 17.40 -13.70
C ASP A 81 -36.78 18.51 -12.68
N ASN A 82 -35.61 19.12 -12.82
CA ASN A 82 -35.06 20.14 -11.94
C ASN A 82 -34.94 19.71 -10.46
N SER A 83 -34.79 18.43 -10.20
CA SER A 83 -34.69 17.86 -8.84
C SER A 83 -33.24 17.60 -8.39
N SER A 84 -32.27 17.69 -9.30
CA SER A 84 -30.87 17.45 -8.97
C SER A 84 -29.89 18.19 -9.88
N ILE A 85 -28.68 18.40 -9.33
CA ILE A 85 -27.55 18.96 -10.07
C ILE A 85 -26.44 17.93 -10.08
N SER A 86 -25.84 17.68 -11.25
CA SER A 86 -24.68 16.80 -11.41
C SER A 86 -23.45 17.62 -11.76
N VAL A 87 -22.37 17.38 -11.03
CA VAL A 87 -21.03 17.94 -11.28
C VAL A 87 -20.15 16.82 -11.77
N THR A 88 -19.53 16.98 -12.94
CA THR A 88 -18.65 15.97 -13.56
C THR A 88 -17.27 16.56 -13.76
N ALA A 89 -16.25 15.82 -13.31
CA ALA A 89 -14.84 16.18 -13.49
C ALA A 89 -14.38 15.91 -14.93
N PRO A 90 -13.33 16.61 -15.43
CA PRO A 90 -12.81 16.44 -16.78
C PRO A 90 -12.28 15.02 -17.00
N ALA A 91 -12.35 14.51 -18.23
CA ALA A 91 -11.81 13.22 -18.62
C ALA A 91 -10.27 13.21 -18.63
N GLU A 92 -9.67 14.33 -19.01
CA GLU A 92 -8.23 14.49 -19.12
C GLU A 92 -7.79 15.71 -18.31
N SER A 93 -6.69 15.57 -17.59
CA SER A 93 -6.07 16.64 -16.82
C SER A 93 -4.60 16.29 -16.55
N SER A 94 -3.75 17.32 -16.57
CA SER A 94 -2.34 17.19 -16.20
C SER A 94 -2.07 17.46 -14.70
N VAL A 95 -3.12 17.70 -13.91
CA VAL A 95 -3.02 18.06 -12.50
C VAL A 95 -3.77 17.05 -11.63
N SER A 96 -3.32 16.92 -10.38
CA SER A 96 -3.92 16.11 -9.32
C SER A 96 -3.70 16.80 -7.96
N GLY A 97 -4.52 16.46 -6.96
CA GLY A 97 -4.38 17.01 -5.61
C GLY A 97 -4.85 18.47 -5.47
N ILE A 98 -5.66 18.97 -6.41
CA ILE A 98 -6.17 20.35 -6.40
C ILE A 98 -7.59 20.38 -5.85
N THR A 99 -7.82 21.30 -4.91
CA THR A 99 -9.17 21.57 -4.39
C THR A 99 -9.86 22.65 -5.22
N TYR A 100 -11.07 22.35 -5.66
CA TYR A 100 -11.95 23.26 -6.39
C TYR A 100 -13.21 23.54 -5.58
N THR A 101 -13.73 24.79 -5.70
CA THR A 101 -15.02 25.18 -5.12
C THR A 101 -15.95 25.60 -6.25
N ILE A 102 -17.04 24.86 -6.40
CA ILE A 102 -18.13 25.20 -7.33
C ILE A 102 -19.28 25.72 -6.50
N ILE A 103 -19.87 26.85 -6.91
CA ILE A 103 -20.94 27.50 -6.17
C ILE A 103 -22.24 27.34 -6.96
N ILE A 104 -23.23 26.71 -6.35
CA ILE A 104 -24.60 26.67 -6.90
C ILE A 104 -25.35 27.90 -6.39
N VAL A 105 -25.96 28.64 -7.30
CA VAL A 105 -26.68 29.87 -7.00
C VAL A 105 -28.16 29.66 -7.39
N VAL A 106 -29.03 29.75 -6.41
CA VAL A 106 -30.49 29.64 -6.60
C VAL A 106 -31.12 31.00 -6.35
N GLU A 107 -31.81 31.56 -7.35
CA GLU A 107 -32.57 32.80 -7.26
C GLU A 107 -34.07 32.50 -7.16
N GLY A 108 -34.71 33.04 -6.17
CA GLY A 108 -36.14 32.96 -5.96
C GLY A 108 -36.93 33.98 -6.79
N LEU A 109 -38.22 33.72 -7.04
CA LEU A 109 -39.14 34.64 -7.71
C LEU A 109 -39.27 35.98 -7.00
N ASN A 110 -38.98 36.02 -5.69
CA ASN A 110 -38.96 37.22 -4.88
C ASN A 110 -37.62 37.97 -4.91
N GLY A 111 -36.63 37.48 -5.67
CA GLY A 111 -35.26 38.04 -5.75
C GLY A 111 -34.33 37.61 -4.60
N GLU A 112 -34.75 36.68 -3.73
CA GLU A 112 -33.86 36.08 -2.73
C GLU A 112 -32.80 35.23 -3.44
N ILE A 113 -31.54 35.30 -3.00
CA ILE A 113 -30.44 34.50 -3.54
C ILE A 113 -29.91 33.59 -2.43
N ARG A 114 -29.80 32.30 -2.70
CA ARG A 114 -29.09 31.32 -1.87
C ARG A 114 -27.94 30.71 -2.61
N LYS A 115 -26.81 30.54 -1.91
CA LYS A 115 -25.60 29.95 -2.46
C LYS A 115 -25.23 28.70 -1.66
N GLN A 116 -24.87 27.65 -2.36
CA GLN A 116 -24.30 26.43 -1.82
C GLN A 116 -22.92 26.21 -2.42
N GLU A 117 -21.89 26.12 -1.57
CA GLU A 117 -20.53 25.73 -1.99
C GLU A 117 -20.42 24.22 -2.00
N LEU A 118 -19.85 23.70 -3.07
CA LEU A 118 -19.48 22.29 -3.23
C LEU A 118 -17.96 22.23 -3.35
N LEU A 119 -17.32 21.51 -2.42
CA LEU A 119 -15.86 21.40 -2.35
C LEU A 119 -15.42 20.05 -2.92
N PHE A 120 -14.52 20.11 -3.91
CA PHE A 120 -13.98 18.92 -4.56
C PHE A 120 -12.46 18.90 -4.46
N LEU A 121 -11.91 17.77 -4.01
CA LEU A 121 -10.51 17.44 -4.22
C LEU A 121 -10.42 16.56 -5.47
N PHE A 122 -9.84 17.12 -6.53
CA PHE A 122 -9.63 16.37 -7.77
C PHE A 122 -8.36 15.52 -7.68
N VAL A 123 -8.52 14.21 -7.81
CA VAL A 123 -7.42 13.24 -7.77
C VAL A 123 -7.34 12.54 -9.12
N ASN A 124 -6.29 12.85 -9.88
CA ASN A 124 -6.04 12.20 -11.17
C ASN A 124 -4.87 11.21 -11.04
N PRO A 125 -5.12 9.89 -11.05
CA PRO A 125 -4.07 8.89 -10.94
C PRO A 125 -2.96 9.03 -11.99
N LYS A 126 -3.29 9.51 -13.20
CA LYS A 126 -2.31 9.71 -14.30
C LYS A 126 -1.41 10.93 -14.12
N ALA A 127 -1.68 11.78 -13.14
CA ALA A 127 -0.93 13.00 -12.86
C ALA A 127 -0.28 13.00 -11.46
N ILE A 128 -0.21 11.85 -10.81
CA ILE A 128 0.49 11.65 -9.54
C ILE A 128 1.93 11.26 -9.81
N ALA A 129 2.85 11.72 -8.96
CA ALA A 129 4.21 11.21 -8.88
C ALA A 129 4.26 10.07 -7.86
N TYR A 130 4.39 8.84 -8.34
CA TYR A 130 4.39 7.62 -7.51
C TYR A 130 5.75 7.31 -6.88
N ASP A 131 6.79 8.01 -7.30
CA ASP A 131 8.15 7.91 -6.78
C ASP A 131 8.39 8.74 -5.50
N ASP A 132 7.34 9.32 -4.91
CA ASP A 132 7.47 10.03 -3.64
C ASP A 132 7.81 9.03 -2.53
N PRO A 133 8.94 9.24 -1.79
CA PRO A 133 9.38 8.30 -0.76
C PRO A 133 8.41 8.16 0.43
N LYS A 134 7.47 9.07 0.58
CA LYS A 134 6.44 9.00 1.63
C LYS A 134 5.19 8.24 1.17
N GLY A 135 5.05 8.01 -0.13
CA GLY A 135 3.97 7.20 -0.68
C GLY A 135 4.12 5.72 -0.28
N ILE A 136 3.01 5.01 -0.23
CA ILE A 136 2.95 3.63 0.21
C ILE A 136 2.24 2.81 -0.86
N PHE A 137 2.91 1.78 -1.35
CA PHE A 137 2.30 0.77 -2.19
C PHE A 137 1.87 -0.42 -1.35
N VAL A 138 0.67 -0.90 -1.59
CA VAL A 138 0.21 -2.20 -1.11
C VAL A 138 -0.09 -3.05 -2.33
N LEU A 139 0.77 -4.03 -2.57
CA LEU A 139 0.57 -4.99 -3.65
C LEU A 139 -0.44 -6.03 -3.17
N ASN A 140 -1.53 -6.23 -3.91
CA ASN A 140 -2.55 -7.22 -3.61
C ASN A 140 -2.37 -8.44 -4.51
N GLU A 141 -2.43 -9.64 -3.92
CA GLU A 141 -2.39 -10.90 -4.67
C GLU A 141 -3.61 -11.02 -5.61
N GLY A 142 -4.75 -10.51 -5.14
CA GLY A 142 -6.03 -10.84 -5.70
C GLY A 142 -6.47 -12.23 -5.26
N ASN A 143 -7.38 -12.83 -5.99
CA ASN A 143 -7.89 -14.16 -5.71
C ASN A 143 -7.69 -15.07 -6.92
N MET A 144 -7.06 -16.22 -6.73
CA MET A 144 -6.80 -17.21 -7.80
C MET A 144 -8.01 -17.48 -8.71
N THR A 145 -9.23 -17.36 -8.18
CA THR A 145 -10.45 -17.82 -8.83
C THR A 145 -11.39 -16.70 -9.26
N THR A 146 -11.25 -15.49 -8.74
CA THR A 146 -12.26 -14.43 -8.95
C THR A 146 -11.70 -13.09 -9.40
N GLU A 147 -10.45 -12.76 -9.11
CA GLU A 147 -9.86 -11.46 -9.43
C GLU A 147 -8.35 -11.54 -9.65
N ASN A 148 -7.82 -10.64 -10.47
CA ASN A 148 -6.39 -10.48 -10.69
C ASN A 148 -5.74 -9.69 -9.55
N GLY A 149 -4.42 -9.57 -9.57
CA GLY A 149 -3.67 -8.69 -8.69
C GLY A 149 -4.01 -7.22 -8.91
N SER A 150 -3.82 -6.41 -7.89
CA SER A 150 -4.01 -4.95 -7.93
C SER A 150 -2.93 -4.22 -7.15
N LEU A 151 -2.82 -2.92 -7.36
CA LEU A 151 -1.84 -2.08 -6.68
C LEU A 151 -2.54 -0.90 -6.01
N THR A 152 -2.78 -1.00 -4.72
CA THR A 152 -3.28 0.11 -3.91
C THR A 152 -2.13 1.08 -3.62
N TYR A 153 -2.36 2.38 -3.79
CA TYR A 153 -1.40 3.42 -3.46
C TYR A 153 -1.99 4.42 -2.48
N ILE A 154 -1.29 4.65 -1.38
CA ILE A 154 -1.62 5.69 -0.41
C ILE A 154 -0.66 6.85 -0.64
N THR A 155 -1.20 8.01 -1.01
CA THR A 155 -0.40 9.21 -1.27
C THR A 155 0.21 9.77 0.01
N PRO A 156 1.26 10.63 -0.07
CA PRO A 156 1.84 11.30 1.10
C PRO A 156 0.84 12.08 1.96
N ASP A 157 -0.26 12.53 1.36
CA ASP A 157 -1.34 13.25 2.04
C ASP A 157 -2.44 12.35 2.59
N GLY A 158 -2.30 11.02 2.45
CA GLY A 158 -3.20 10.02 2.99
C GLY A 158 -4.41 9.69 2.12
N PHE A 159 -4.39 10.03 0.81
CA PHE A 159 -5.42 9.58 -0.12
C PHE A 159 -5.12 8.17 -0.61
N VAL A 160 -6.16 7.36 -0.72
CA VAL A 160 -6.04 6.00 -1.25
C VAL A 160 -6.51 5.97 -2.70
N ILE A 161 -5.64 5.47 -3.58
CA ILE A 161 -6.00 5.06 -4.93
C ILE A 161 -6.08 3.54 -4.89
N ASP A 162 -7.28 3.03 -5.00
CA ASP A 162 -7.59 1.62 -4.74
C ASP A 162 -6.83 0.68 -5.70
N ASP A 163 -6.92 0.92 -7.01
CA ASP A 163 -6.09 0.22 -8.00
C ASP A 163 -5.37 1.23 -8.90
N ALA A 164 -4.22 1.71 -8.43
CA ALA A 164 -3.40 2.68 -9.13
C ALA A 164 -2.88 2.17 -10.47
N TYR A 165 -2.55 0.87 -10.55
CA TYR A 165 -2.07 0.28 -11.79
C TYR A 165 -3.15 0.32 -12.88
N LYS A 166 -4.34 -0.16 -12.59
CA LYS A 166 -5.47 -0.17 -13.52
C LYS A 166 -5.92 1.24 -13.89
N ALA A 167 -5.92 2.16 -12.91
CA ALA A 167 -6.29 3.56 -13.15
C ALA A 167 -5.35 4.26 -14.16
N VAL A 168 -4.05 3.89 -14.15
CA VAL A 168 -3.06 4.44 -15.08
C VAL A 168 -3.06 3.72 -16.42
N ASN A 169 -3.08 2.38 -16.44
CA ASN A 169 -2.81 1.56 -17.62
C ASN A 169 -4.07 1.03 -18.32
N GLY A 170 -5.21 1.00 -17.63
CA GLY A 170 -6.48 0.51 -18.17
C GLY A 170 -6.61 -1.02 -18.23
N THR A 171 -5.57 -1.75 -17.82
CA THR A 171 -5.50 -3.21 -17.68
C THR A 171 -5.21 -3.59 -16.23
N GLU A 172 -5.35 -4.85 -15.86
CA GLU A 172 -5.05 -5.35 -14.52
C GLU A 172 -3.63 -5.92 -14.44
N LEU A 173 -3.08 -6.06 -13.24
CA LEU A 173 -1.87 -6.83 -12.99
C LEU A 173 -2.11 -8.32 -13.20
N GLY A 174 -1.05 -9.11 -13.29
CA GLY A 174 -1.13 -10.56 -13.39
C GLY A 174 -1.87 -11.20 -12.20
N ASN A 175 -2.37 -12.40 -12.40
CA ASN A 175 -3.09 -13.12 -11.36
C ASN A 175 -2.14 -13.65 -10.28
N VAL A 176 -2.49 -13.45 -9.03
CA VAL A 176 -1.73 -13.77 -7.80
C VAL A 176 -0.37 -13.07 -7.79
N CYS A 177 -0.41 -11.74 -7.68
CA CYS A 177 0.80 -10.93 -7.49
C CYS A 177 1.49 -11.28 -6.16
N GLN A 178 2.80 -11.43 -6.17
CA GLN A 178 3.53 -11.95 -5.01
C GLN A 178 4.58 -10.99 -4.44
N ASP A 179 5.29 -10.27 -5.30
CA ASP A 179 6.37 -9.38 -4.85
C ASP A 179 6.61 -8.25 -5.83
N MET A 180 7.24 -7.19 -5.33
CA MET A 180 7.56 -5.98 -6.06
C MET A 180 8.96 -5.51 -5.69
N ALA A 181 9.74 -5.10 -6.68
CA ALA A 181 11.08 -4.55 -6.49
C ALA A 181 11.22 -3.22 -7.23
N PHE A 182 12.07 -2.34 -6.69
CA PHE A 182 12.45 -1.07 -7.31
C PHE A 182 13.90 -1.13 -7.76
N ASP A 183 14.18 -0.64 -8.95
CA ASP A 183 15.54 -0.39 -9.42
C ASP A 183 15.56 0.71 -10.46
N ASN A 184 16.47 1.66 -10.31
CA ASN A 184 16.80 2.70 -11.29
C ASN A 184 15.58 3.38 -11.92
N GLY A 185 14.61 3.82 -11.10
CA GLY A 185 13.38 4.51 -11.55
C GLY A 185 12.34 3.58 -12.18
N LYS A 186 12.46 2.28 -11.99
CA LYS A 186 11.51 1.26 -12.44
C LYS A 186 10.95 0.46 -11.29
N ILE A 187 9.76 -0.09 -11.52
CA ILE A 187 9.10 -1.05 -10.65
C ILE A 187 8.94 -2.37 -11.41
N TYR A 188 9.26 -3.46 -10.74
CA TYR A 188 9.11 -4.82 -11.25
C TYR A 188 8.12 -5.57 -10.36
N ILE A 189 7.07 -6.14 -10.96
CA ILE A 189 6.03 -6.89 -10.23
C ILE A 189 5.95 -8.30 -10.80
N ILE A 190 6.05 -9.31 -9.92
CA ILE A 190 5.94 -10.72 -10.28
C ILE A 190 4.61 -11.31 -9.79
N SER A 191 3.96 -12.12 -10.63
CA SER A 191 2.74 -12.86 -10.31
C SER A 191 2.89 -14.35 -10.59
N GLN A 192 2.19 -15.20 -9.83
CA GLN A 192 2.31 -16.66 -9.93
C GLN A 192 1.64 -17.23 -11.18
N ASN A 193 0.43 -16.78 -11.47
CA ASN A 193 -0.39 -17.32 -12.54
C ASN A 193 -0.27 -16.52 -13.86
N GLY A 194 0.38 -15.36 -13.79
CA GLY A 194 0.60 -14.52 -14.97
C GLY A 194 -0.70 -14.06 -15.61
N ASP A 195 -0.83 -14.30 -16.90
CA ASP A 195 -1.94 -13.88 -17.74
C ASP A 195 -3.15 -14.85 -17.72
N GLU A 196 -3.21 -15.79 -16.78
CA GLU A 196 -4.39 -16.61 -16.55
C GLU A 196 -5.48 -15.79 -15.79
N ASN A 197 -6.43 -15.27 -16.55
CA ASN A 197 -7.52 -14.49 -15.98
C ASN A 197 -8.53 -15.35 -15.20
N PRO A 198 -8.82 -15.03 -13.94
CA PRO A 198 -9.90 -15.66 -13.19
C PRO A 198 -11.28 -15.36 -13.78
N VAL A 199 -12.24 -16.23 -13.52
CA VAL A 199 -13.62 -16.09 -14.04
C VAL A 199 -14.30 -14.78 -13.56
N GLY A 200 -13.90 -14.24 -12.42
CA GLY A 200 -14.49 -13.01 -11.85
C GLY A 200 -13.96 -11.72 -12.46
N THR A 201 -12.83 -11.74 -13.16
CA THR A 201 -12.29 -10.52 -13.79
C THR A 201 -13.03 -10.17 -15.08
N THR A 202 -13.14 -8.87 -15.35
CA THR A 202 -13.70 -8.32 -16.59
C THR A 202 -12.62 -7.69 -17.48
N PHE A 203 -11.38 -7.63 -17.01
CA PHE A 203 -10.25 -7.03 -17.69
C PHE A 203 -9.18 -8.08 -17.99
N GLU A 204 -8.50 -7.90 -19.13
CA GLU A 204 -7.27 -8.62 -19.39
C GLU A 204 -6.17 -8.13 -18.47
N ASN A 205 -5.29 -9.03 -18.07
CA ASN A 205 -4.13 -8.69 -17.26
C ASN A 205 -2.82 -8.67 -18.07
N ASP A 206 -1.79 -8.07 -17.51
CA ASP A 206 -0.53 -7.80 -18.20
C ASP A 206 0.55 -8.87 -17.97
N GLY A 207 0.20 -10.05 -17.48
CA GLY A 207 1.09 -11.20 -17.48
C GLY A 207 1.86 -11.42 -16.17
N MET A 208 2.92 -12.26 -16.26
CA MET A 208 3.63 -12.80 -15.11
C MET A 208 4.65 -11.81 -14.53
N LEU A 209 5.38 -11.08 -15.37
CA LEU A 209 6.30 -10.02 -14.95
C LEU A 209 5.94 -8.73 -15.67
N VAL A 210 5.71 -7.68 -14.89
CA VAL A 210 5.39 -6.34 -15.39
C VAL A 210 6.47 -5.36 -14.94
N VAL A 211 6.94 -4.52 -15.88
CA VAL A 211 7.93 -3.46 -15.62
C VAL A 211 7.27 -2.12 -15.87
N LEU A 212 7.35 -1.23 -14.89
CA LEU A 212 6.72 0.09 -14.88
C LEU A 212 7.77 1.18 -14.72
N ASP A 213 7.49 2.37 -15.25
CA ASP A 213 8.13 3.60 -14.82
C ASP A 213 7.68 3.95 -13.39
N ALA A 214 8.62 4.08 -12.46
CA ALA A 214 8.31 4.24 -11.04
C ALA A 214 7.60 5.56 -10.72
N LYS A 215 7.81 6.61 -11.53
CA LYS A 215 7.23 7.91 -11.30
C LYS A 215 5.80 8.01 -11.79
N THR A 216 5.48 7.38 -12.90
CA THR A 216 4.19 7.52 -13.58
C THR A 216 3.31 6.28 -13.50
N LEU A 217 3.82 5.15 -13.01
CA LEU A 217 3.23 3.80 -13.06
C LEU A 217 2.87 3.31 -14.47
N LYS A 218 3.31 3.98 -15.52
CA LYS A 218 3.07 3.52 -16.89
C LYS A 218 3.82 2.23 -17.14
N LYS A 219 3.12 1.26 -17.70
CA LYS A 219 3.71 0.01 -18.15
C LYS A 219 4.70 0.26 -19.27
N GLU A 220 5.93 -0.19 -19.09
CA GLU A 220 6.99 -0.15 -20.09
C GLU A 220 7.13 -1.48 -20.81
N LYS A 221 7.12 -2.59 -20.04
CA LYS A 221 7.24 -3.96 -20.55
C LYS A 221 6.34 -4.90 -19.77
N SER A 222 5.93 -5.98 -20.41
CA SER A 222 5.27 -7.10 -19.75
C SER A 222 5.67 -8.42 -20.39
N PHE A 223 5.66 -9.49 -19.59
CA PHE A 223 6.04 -10.83 -20.01
C PHE A 223 4.96 -11.80 -19.56
N SER A 224 4.44 -12.55 -20.53
CA SER A 224 3.38 -13.53 -20.29
C SER A 224 3.90 -14.78 -19.57
N LYS A 225 2.99 -15.58 -19.03
CA LYS A 225 3.32 -16.91 -18.50
C LYS A 225 3.95 -17.81 -19.53
N SER A 226 3.55 -17.69 -20.81
CA SER A 226 4.14 -18.49 -21.90
C SER A 226 5.59 -18.13 -22.19
N GLU A 227 5.97 -16.86 -22.07
CA GLU A 227 7.36 -16.39 -22.21
C GLU A 227 8.24 -16.81 -21.03
N LEU A 228 7.67 -16.96 -19.85
CA LEU A 228 8.34 -17.38 -18.61
C LEU A 228 7.93 -18.79 -18.17
N SER A 229 7.57 -19.66 -19.12
CA SER A 229 6.95 -20.97 -18.88
C SER A 229 7.80 -21.98 -18.10
N VAL A 230 9.11 -21.72 -17.95
CA VAL A 230 10.02 -22.53 -17.14
C VAL A 230 9.80 -22.32 -15.64
N LEU A 231 9.29 -21.14 -15.24
CA LEU A 231 9.03 -20.80 -13.85
C LEU A 231 7.85 -21.62 -13.30
N ASP A 232 8.04 -22.13 -12.10
CA ASP A 232 7.07 -22.91 -11.37
C ASP A 232 6.67 -22.18 -10.09
N TRP A 233 5.52 -21.50 -10.12
CA TRP A 233 5.00 -20.68 -9.00
C TRP A 233 6.01 -19.64 -8.49
N PRO A 234 6.39 -18.65 -9.29
CA PRO A 234 7.30 -17.60 -8.87
C PRO A 234 6.70 -16.78 -7.70
N THR A 235 7.55 -16.40 -6.74
CA THR A 235 7.08 -15.76 -5.52
C THR A 235 7.82 -14.49 -5.14
N HIS A 236 9.12 -14.41 -5.40
CA HIS A 236 9.94 -13.27 -4.98
C HIS A 236 10.83 -12.80 -6.12
N ILE A 237 11.10 -11.49 -6.11
CA ILE A 237 11.89 -10.82 -7.13
C ILE A 237 12.93 -9.91 -6.47
N ALA A 238 14.15 -9.91 -7.03
CA ALA A 238 15.20 -8.96 -6.72
C ALA A 238 15.81 -8.43 -8.01
N VAL A 239 16.13 -7.16 -8.06
CA VAL A 239 16.67 -6.52 -9.26
C VAL A 239 17.98 -5.83 -8.92
N LEU A 240 19.02 -6.08 -9.73
CA LEU A 240 20.28 -5.35 -9.70
C LEU A 240 20.40 -4.39 -10.89
N ASP A 241 19.84 -4.78 -12.02
CA ASP A 241 19.65 -4.03 -13.25
C ASP A 241 18.74 -4.83 -14.22
N GLU A 242 18.45 -4.32 -15.42
CA GLU A 242 17.56 -4.97 -16.39
C GLU A 242 18.07 -6.34 -16.91
N SER A 243 19.37 -6.61 -16.83
CA SER A 243 19.95 -7.91 -17.21
C SER A 243 20.06 -8.89 -16.03
N HIS A 244 19.84 -8.41 -14.83
CA HIS A 244 19.98 -9.18 -13.59
C HIS A 244 18.74 -9.04 -12.71
N VAL A 245 17.63 -9.60 -13.21
CA VAL A 245 16.37 -9.74 -12.49
C VAL A 245 16.30 -11.17 -11.94
N TYR A 246 16.42 -11.32 -10.63
CA TYR A 246 16.39 -12.62 -9.96
C TYR A 246 14.99 -12.95 -9.50
N ILE A 247 14.50 -14.13 -9.87
CA ILE A 247 13.15 -14.61 -9.56
C ILE A 247 13.28 -15.94 -8.83
N ARG A 248 12.72 -16.01 -7.62
CA ARG A 248 12.59 -17.26 -6.85
C ARG A 248 11.31 -17.96 -7.24
N ASP A 249 11.40 -19.25 -7.54
CA ASP A 249 10.27 -20.16 -7.77
C ASP A 249 10.39 -21.43 -6.92
N ASN A 250 9.52 -22.44 -7.14
CA ASN A 250 9.55 -23.70 -6.38
C ASN A 250 10.80 -24.57 -6.63
N LYS A 251 11.57 -24.31 -7.68
CA LYS A 251 12.81 -25.07 -7.99
C LYS A 251 14.03 -24.40 -7.36
N GLY A 252 14.06 -23.06 -7.33
CA GLY A 252 15.20 -22.29 -6.86
C GLY A 252 15.14 -20.84 -7.31
N VAL A 253 16.26 -20.32 -7.78
CA VAL A 253 16.38 -18.95 -8.27
C VAL A 253 16.75 -18.96 -9.74
N TYR A 254 16.12 -18.10 -10.52
CA TYR A 254 16.43 -17.82 -11.92
C TYR A 254 16.91 -16.39 -12.07
N ARG A 255 17.83 -16.15 -13.00
CA ARG A 255 18.12 -14.83 -13.54
C ARG A 255 17.35 -14.63 -14.84
N PHE A 256 16.69 -13.51 -14.96
CA PHE A 256 15.99 -13.06 -16.17
C PHE A 256 16.62 -11.77 -16.67
N ASP A 257 16.93 -11.73 -17.97
CA ASP A 257 17.34 -10.52 -18.69
C ASP A 257 16.11 -9.95 -19.42
N VAL A 258 15.65 -8.77 -18.99
CA VAL A 258 14.46 -8.09 -19.53
C VAL A 258 14.63 -7.67 -20.98
N ASN A 259 15.87 -7.46 -21.46
CA ASN A 259 16.17 -7.01 -22.82
C ASN A 259 16.27 -8.14 -23.82
N THR A 260 16.94 -9.22 -23.44
CA THR A 260 17.14 -10.40 -24.31
C THR A 260 16.08 -11.48 -24.11
N LYS A 261 15.30 -11.42 -23.02
CA LYS A 261 14.34 -12.43 -22.55
C LYS A 261 15.00 -13.77 -22.20
N GLU A 262 16.31 -13.75 -21.94
CA GLU A 262 17.01 -14.94 -21.47
C GLU A 262 16.62 -15.25 -20.03
N LEU A 263 16.18 -16.48 -19.77
CA LEU A 263 15.89 -17.00 -18.45
C LEU A 263 16.86 -18.13 -18.13
N LYS A 264 17.71 -17.93 -17.13
CA LYS A 264 18.77 -18.86 -16.74
C LYS A 264 18.59 -19.31 -15.29
N PHE A 265 18.61 -20.61 -15.04
CA PHE A 265 18.61 -21.15 -13.68
C PHE A 265 19.96 -20.88 -13.01
N ILE A 266 19.94 -20.51 -11.74
CA ILE A 266 21.13 -20.28 -10.93
C ILE A 266 21.50 -21.58 -10.21
N GLU A 267 22.48 -22.29 -10.74
CA GLU A 267 22.97 -23.56 -10.19
C GLU A 267 23.41 -23.40 -8.72
N GLY A 268 22.94 -24.29 -7.85
CA GLY A 268 23.21 -24.25 -6.42
C GLY A 268 22.18 -23.48 -5.59
N SER A 269 21.14 -22.94 -6.22
CA SER A 269 19.99 -22.31 -5.57
C SER A 269 18.80 -23.25 -5.36
N GLU A 270 18.96 -24.54 -5.72
CA GLU A 270 17.90 -25.53 -5.61
C GLU A 270 17.33 -25.59 -4.18
N GLY A 271 16.00 -25.54 -4.09
CA GLY A 271 15.31 -25.63 -2.81
C GLY A 271 15.37 -24.33 -1.97
N ALA A 272 15.69 -23.18 -2.59
CA ALA A 272 15.55 -21.88 -1.92
C ALA A 272 14.10 -21.70 -1.44
N PRO A 273 13.85 -21.50 -0.12
CA PRO A 273 12.50 -21.40 0.42
C PRO A 273 11.81 -20.09 -0.01
N LYS A 274 10.51 -20.02 0.22
CA LYS A 274 9.73 -18.79 0.01
C LYS A 274 10.13 -17.74 1.05
N SER A 275 11.13 -16.94 0.75
CA SER A 275 11.64 -15.84 1.56
C SER A 275 12.05 -14.68 0.67
N LYS A 276 11.82 -13.44 1.12
CA LYS A 276 12.27 -12.25 0.39
C LYS A 276 13.78 -12.24 0.22
N PHE A 277 14.21 -11.65 -0.88
CA PHE A 277 15.60 -11.36 -1.13
C PHE A 277 16.08 -10.14 -0.34
N VAL A 278 17.36 -10.11 -0.03
CA VAL A 278 18.09 -8.91 0.39
C VAL A 278 19.05 -8.50 -0.72
N VAL A 279 18.93 -7.28 -1.19
CA VAL A 279 19.86 -6.70 -2.17
C VAL A 279 20.83 -5.78 -1.44
N MET A 280 22.12 -6.04 -1.58
CA MET A 280 23.16 -5.27 -0.91
C MET A 280 24.50 -5.41 -1.65
N ASN A 281 25.23 -4.30 -1.84
CA ASN A 281 26.54 -4.29 -2.48
C ASN A 281 26.58 -4.99 -3.84
N LYS A 282 25.56 -4.77 -4.69
CA LYS A 282 25.40 -5.43 -5.99
C LYS A 282 25.38 -6.97 -5.92
N LYS A 283 24.82 -7.49 -4.84
CA LYS A 283 24.62 -8.91 -4.62
C LYS A 283 23.20 -9.16 -4.13
N VAL A 284 22.71 -10.35 -4.39
CA VAL A 284 21.43 -10.83 -3.91
C VAL A 284 21.68 -11.90 -2.86
N TYR A 285 21.00 -11.79 -1.74
CA TYR A 285 21.03 -12.76 -0.65
C TYR A 285 19.66 -13.38 -0.49
N THR A 286 19.63 -14.67 -0.25
CA THR A 286 18.45 -15.44 0.13
C THR A 286 18.84 -16.58 1.07
N ILE A 287 17.88 -17.42 1.41
CA ILE A 287 18.08 -18.60 2.24
C ILE A 287 18.17 -19.83 1.32
N ILE A 288 18.90 -20.84 1.76
CA ILE A 288 18.82 -22.18 1.23
C ILE A 288 18.58 -23.17 2.37
N ASP A 289 17.57 -24.02 2.18
CA ASP A 289 17.24 -25.07 3.12
C ASP A 289 18.23 -26.24 3.07
N GLY A 290 18.33 -26.96 4.18
CA GLY A 290 19.16 -28.11 4.36
C GLY A 290 19.05 -28.65 5.77
N TYR A 291 19.95 -29.57 6.17
CA TYR A 291 20.01 -30.03 7.55
C TYR A 291 20.23 -28.87 8.54
N ILE A 292 21.00 -27.88 8.10
CA ILE A 292 21.13 -26.53 8.70
C ILE A 292 20.97 -25.54 7.57
N SER A 293 20.07 -24.57 7.71
CA SER A 293 19.88 -23.49 6.73
C SER A 293 21.15 -22.65 6.57
N LYS A 294 21.36 -22.15 5.37
CA LYS A 294 22.51 -21.30 5.01
C LYS A 294 22.02 -20.04 4.31
N LEU A 295 22.84 -19.01 4.31
CA LEU A 295 22.66 -17.90 3.40
C LEU A 295 23.24 -18.24 2.03
N LEU A 296 22.50 -17.89 1.00
CA LEU A 296 22.93 -17.96 -0.38
C LEU A 296 23.27 -16.52 -0.83
N GLU A 297 24.51 -16.33 -1.27
CA GLU A 297 24.96 -15.09 -1.89
C GLU A 297 25.08 -15.32 -3.40
N ILE A 298 24.42 -14.50 -4.20
CA ILE A 298 24.48 -14.54 -5.68
C ILE A 298 25.16 -13.25 -6.15
N THR A 299 26.19 -13.38 -6.98
CA THR A 299 26.91 -12.25 -7.59
C THR A 299 26.48 -12.08 -9.04
N ALA A 300 26.31 -10.84 -9.51
CA ALA A 300 25.84 -10.56 -10.87
C ALA A 300 26.82 -10.98 -11.96
N ASP A 301 28.12 -10.76 -11.74
CA ASP A 301 29.13 -10.85 -12.82
C ASP A 301 29.29 -12.27 -13.41
N GLU A 302 29.00 -13.32 -12.62
CA GLU A 302 29.23 -14.70 -13.04
C GLU A 302 28.07 -15.64 -12.65
N ASP A 303 26.97 -15.12 -12.09
CA ASP A 303 25.92 -15.93 -11.45
C ASP A 303 26.49 -16.91 -10.40
N ILE A 304 27.58 -16.51 -9.76
CA ILE A 304 28.25 -17.35 -8.78
C ILE A 304 27.44 -17.39 -7.50
N VAL A 305 27.22 -18.60 -7.02
CA VAL A 305 26.54 -18.89 -5.78
C VAL A 305 27.54 -19.25 -4.69
N ASN A 306 27.57 -18.41 -3.66
CA ASN A 306 28.34 -18.70 -2.45
C ASN A 306 27.40 -19.10 -1.31
N LYS A 307 27.50 -20.33 -0.86
CA LYS A 307 26.74 -20.83 0.31
C LYS A 307 27.47 -20.42 1.57
N LYS A 308 26.98 -19.40 2.26
CA LYS A 308 27.54 -18.91 3.53
C LYS A 308 26.98 -19.75 4.68
N THR A 309 27.85 -20.51 5.33
CA THR A 309 27.52 -21.16 6.59
C THR A 309 27.68 -20.14 7.72
N LEU A 310 26.64 -19.96 8.53
CA LEU A 310 26.71 -19.10 9.70
C LEU A 310 27.77 -19.59 10.70
N PRO A 311 28.32 -18.71 11.54
CA PRO A 311 29.28 -19.08 12.57
C PRO A 311 28.73 -20.18 13.47
N TYR A 312 29.61 -21.03 13.99
CA TYR A 312 29.23 -22.10 14.91
C TYR A 312 28.51 -21.60 16.19
N SER A 313 28.76 -20.34 16.55
CA SER A 313 28.04 -19.66 17.64
C SER A 313 26.58 -19.35 17.34
N ALA A 314 26.13 -19.44 16.08
CA ALA A 314 24.74 -19.27 15.74
C ALA A 314 23.91 -20.46 16.28
N PRO A 315 22.89 -20.22 17.11
CA PRO A 315 22.08 -21.29 17.69
C PRO A 315 21.03 -21.85 16.71
N TYR A 316 21.20 -21.59 15.39
CA TYR A 316 20.14 -21.82 14.41
C TYR A 316 20.24 -23.18 13.72
N LYS A 317 19.08 -23.75 13.48
CA LYS A 317 18.88 -24.88 12.57
C LYS A 317 18.13 -24.43 11.31
N GLU A 318 17.14 -23.59 11.48
CA GLU A 318 16.26 -23.09 10.43
C GLU A 318 16.27 -21.57 10.43
N ILE A 319 16.38 -20.95 9.24
CA ILE A 319 16.23 -19.50 9.03
C ILE A 319 14.90 -19.30 8.28
N TYR A 320 14.02 -18.48 8.82
CA TYR A 320 12.70 -18.26 8.24
C TYR A 320 12.65 -17.04 7.31
N SER A 321 13.35 -15.98 7.67
CA SER A 321 13.45 -14.80 6.82
C SER A 321 14.74 -14.03 7.08
N ILE A 322 15.08 -13.19 6.10
CA ILE A 322 16.21 -12.27 6.19
C ILE A 322 15.76 -10.84 5.89
N GLY A 323 16.48 -9.87 6.41
CA GLY A 323 16.26 -8.45 6.18
C GLY A 323 17.58 -7.69 6.07
N LYS A 324 17.58 -6.58 5.35
CA LYS A 324 18.74 -5.67 5.28
C LYS A 324 18.79 -4.83 6.54
N SER A 325 19.97 -4.68 7.12
CA SER A 325 20.23 -3.75 8.21
C SER A 325 20.77 -2.43 7.66
N ASP A 326 20.48 -1.33 8.35
CA ASP A 326 20.96 0.02 7.98
C ASP A 326 22.50 0.13 7.99
N ASP A 327 23.18 -0.71 8.78
CA ASP A 327 24.64 -0.77 8.89
C ASP A 327 25.32 -1.79 7.96
N GLY A 328 24.60 -2.30 6.97
CA GLY A 328 25.13 -3.23 5.95
C GLY A 328 25.28 -4.67 6.41
N LYS A 329 24.68 -5.04 7.55
CA LYS A 329 24.57 -6.41 8.02
C LYS A 329 23.26 -7.05 7.55
N ILE A 330 23.08 -8.32 7.83
CA ILE A 330 21.86 -9.09 7.53
C ILE A 330 21.15 -9.47 8.83
N TRP A 331 19.91 -9.04 8.95
CA TRP A 331 18.99 -9.52 9.96
C TRP A 331 18.45 -10.90 9.60
N LEU A 332 18.22 -11.73 10.59
CA LEU A 332 17.68 -13.09 10.47
C LEU A 332 16.58 -13.31 11.50
N SER A 333 15.48 -13.95 11.11
CA SER A 333 14.62 -14.65 12.04
C SER A 333 14.85 -16.15 11.92
N ALA A 334 15.02 -16.83 13.03
CA ALA A 334 15.50 -18.22 13.01
C ALA A 334 14.99 -19.04 14.19
N PHE A 335 15.12 -20.37 14.02
CA PHE A 335 14.78 -21.35 15.03
C PHE A 335 15.93 -22.33 15.25
N GLY A 336 16.15 -22.71 16.49
CA GLY A 336 17.11 -23.73 16.86
C GLY A 336 16.95 -24.15 18.32
N PHE A 337 17.21 -25.43 18.61
CA PHE A 337 17.14 -25.99 19.96
C PHE A 337 15.82 -25.73 20.71
N GLY A 338 14.69 -25.64 19.99
CA GLY A 338 13.37 -25.37 20.56
C GLY A 338 13.11 -23.89 20.90
N LYS A 339 13.92 -22.97 20.43
CA LYS A 339 13.85 -21.54 20.72
C LYS A 339 13.80 -20.73 19.41
N TYR A 340 13.21 -19.54 19.47
CA TYR A 340 13.15 -18.56 18.36
C TYR A 340 14.16 -17.45 18.61
N TYR A 341 14.75 -16.94 17.53
CA TYR A 341 15.80 -15.94 17.59
C TYR A 341 15.62 -14.87 16.54
N ILE A 342 16.05 -13.66 16.88
CA ILE A 342 16.48 -12.65 15.94
C ILE A 342 17.99 -12.56 16.01
N GLY A 343 18.65 -12.57 14.85
CA GLY A 343 20.08 -12.46 14.74
C GLY A 343 20.51 -11.34 13.80
N LYS A 344 21.67 -10.78 14.06
CA LYS A 344 22.33 -9.78 13.20
C LYS A 344 23.68 -10.33 12.77
N TYR A 345 23.81 -10.61 11.47
CA TYR A 345 24.97 -11.27 10.87
C TYR A 345 25.82 -10.29 10.10
N SER A 346 27.11 -10.23 10.41
CA SER A 346 28.11 -9.49 9.67
C SER A 346 28.73 -10.37 8.59
N LEU A 347 28.63 -9.90 7.35
CA LEU A 347 29.24 -10.57 6.19
C LEU A 347 30.75 -10.38 6.13
N GLU A 348 31.28 -9.28 6.70
CA GLU A 348 32.68 -8.89 6.61
C GLU A 348 33.58 -9.79 7.47
N ASP A 349 33.21 -9.97 8.72
CA ASP A 349 34.00 -10.72 9.71
C ASP A 349 33.40 -12.07 10.07
N ASN A 350 32.30 -12.46 9.43
CA ASN A 350 31.60 -13.71 9.66
C ASN A 350 31.20 -13.89 11.14
N THR A 351 30.71 -12.82 11.76
CA THR A 351 30.22 -12.86 13.14
C THR A 351 28.70 -12.70 13.20
N ILE A 352 28.10 -13.17 14.28
CA ILE A 352 26.67 -13.06 14.51
C ILE A 352 26.39 -12.76 15.98
N VAL A 353 25.46 -11.83 16.22
CA VAL A 353 24.85 -11.60 17.52
C VAL A 353 23.41 -12.11 17.45
N SER A 354 22.99 -12.85 18.46
CA SER A 354 21.67 -13.46 18.49
C SER A 354 20.93 -13.11 19.78
N ARG A 355 19.64 -12.91 19.70
CA ARG A 355 18.75 -12.69 20.85
C ARG A 355 17.55 -13.60 20.73
N GLN A 356 17.28 -14.36 21.79
CA GLN A 356 16.09 -15.20 21.88
C GLN A 356 14.84 -14.32 21.99
N ILE A 357 13.79 -14.73 21.35
CA ILE A 357 12.45 -14.14 21.46
C ILE A 357 11.46 -15.18 21.95
N SER A 358 10.35 -14.75 22.55
CA SER A 358 9.39 -15.65 23.20
C SER A 358 8.50 -16.39 22.21
N ILE A 359 8.27 -15.82 21.02
CA ILE A 359 7.29 -16.30 20.06
C ILE A 359 7.82 -16.25 18.63
N MET A 360 7.38 -17.19 17.81
CA MET A 360 7.70 -17.20 16.39
C MET A 360 7.03 -16.03 15.65
N PRO A 361 7.80 -15.19 14.98
CA PRO A 361 7.23 -14.17 14.11
C PRO A 361 6.46 -14.78 12.94
N SER A 362 5.23 -14.32 12.70
CA SER A 362 4.44 -14.73 11.53
C SER A 362 5.06 -14.14 10.25
N SER A 363 5.28 -14.97 9.24
CA SER A 363 5.81 -14.52 7.95
C SER A 363 4.72 -14.40 6.87
N GLY A 364 3.61 -15.10 7.05
CA GLY A 364 2.58 -15.18 6.03
C GLY A 364 3.11 -15.70 4.69
N ALA A 365 2.39 -15.41 3.61
CA ALA A 365 2.79 -15.80 2.27
C ALA A 365 3.95 -14.95 1.70
N SER A 366 4.19 -13.75 2.26
CA SER A 366 5.26 -12.86 1.79
C SER A 366 6.67 -13.28 2.21
N GLY A 367 6.81 -14.21 3.16
CA GLY A 367 8.12 -14.60 3.70
C GLY A 367 8.80 -13.51 4.56
N VAL A 368 8.09 -12.43 4.91
CA VAL A 368 8.59 -11.35 5.79
C VAL A 368 8.07 -11.58 7.19
N SER A 369 8.95 -11.94 8.12
CA SER A 369 8.54 -12.21 9.50
C SER A 369 8.76 -11.05 10.46
N PHE A 370 9.58 -10.06 10.07
CA PHE A 370 9.87 -8.88 10.88
C PHE A 370 10.29 -7.69 10.01
N VAL A 371 10.23 -6.50 10.58
CA VAL A 371 10.78 -5.27 10.00
C VAL A 371 11.61 -4.52 11.03
N THR A 372 12.54 -3.67 10.60
CA THR A 372 13.49 -3.02 11.49
C THR A 372 13.60 -1.52 11.23
N LYS A 373 13.93 -0.78 12.29
CA LYS A 373 14.35 0.62 12.22
C LYS A 373 15.57 0.76 13.13
N GLY A 374 16.76 0.84 12.54
CA GLY A 374 17.99 0.69 13.33
C GLY A 374 18.05 -0.67 14.02
N ASN A 375 18.17 -0.66 15.33
CA ASN A 375 18.14 -1.86 16.18
C ASN A 375 16.77 -2.11 16.86
N ASP A 376 15.74 -1.33 16.53
CA ASP A 376 14.39 -1.63 16.95
C ASP A 376 13.74 -2.55 15.92
N ILE A 377 13.27 -3.70 16.39
CA ILE A 377 12.70 -4.77 15.57
C ILE A 377 11.21 -4.89 15.89
N TYR A 378 10.38 -5.01 14.85
CA TYR A 378 8.94 -5.15 14.97
C TYR A 378 8.50 -6.40 14.24
N TYR A 379 7.69 -7.21 14.89
CA TYR A 379 7.12 -8.44 14.33
C TYR A 379 5.76 -8.72 14.91
N ALA A 380 5.04 -9.65 14.29
CA ALA A 380 3.72 -10.02 14.74
C ALA A 380 3.59 -11.53 14.92
N SER A 381 2.72 -11.93 15.84
CA SER A 381 2.22 -13.29 15.95
C SER A 381 0.71 -13.24 16.14
N GLY A 382 -0.03 -13.88 15.24
CA GLY A 382 -1.47 -13.67 15.15
C GLY A 382 -1.78 -12.20 14.84
N THR A 383 -2.59 -11.55 15.69
CA THR A 383 -2.92 -10.11 15.58
C THR A 383 -2.14 -9.23 16.56
N THR A 384 -1.23 -9.82 17.33
CA THR A 384 -0.43 -9.09 18.31
C THR A 384 0.89 -8.63 17.72
N ILE A 385 1.20 -7.35 17.89
CA ILE A 385 2.46 -6.73 17.46
C ILE A 385 3.42 -6.68 18.65
N TYR A 386 4.64 -7.12 18.40
CA TYR A 386 5.75 -7.14 19.34
C TYR A 386 6.86 -6.19 18.90
N THR A 387 7.67 -5.75 19.85
CA THR A 387 8.95 -5.10 19.59
C THR A 387 10.07 -5.75 20.38
N LEU A 388 11.26 -5.71 19.82
CA LEU A 388 12.51 -6.09 20.47
C LEU A 388 13.51 -4.96 20.26
N LYS A 389 14.04 -4.40 21.35
CA LYS A 389 15.22 -3.54 21.31
C LYS A 389 16.48 -4.40 21.29
N PHE A 390 17.04 -4.55 20.09
CA PHE A 390 18.17 -5.45 19.89
C PHE A 390 19.46 -4.83 20.38
N ASP A 391 20.11 -5.47 21.34
CA ASP A 391 21.45 -5.10 21.84
C ASP A 391 22.50 -5.94 21.14
N GLU A 392 23.48 -5.27 20.50
CA GLU A 392 24.60 -5.92 19.79
C GLU A 392 25.76 -6.32 20.72
N ASN A 393 25.68 -6.06 22.01
CA ASN A 393 26.76 -6.42 22.93
C ASN A 393 26.97 -7.95 22.98
N PRO A 394 28.12 -8.47 22.51
CA PRO A 394 28.36 -9.91 22.43
C PRO A 394 28.50 -10.59 23.81
N GLU A 395 28.72 -9.80 24.88
CA GLU A 395 28.84 -10.32 26.25
C GLU A 395 27.48 -10.65 26.89
N LEU A 396 26.39 -10.12 26.31
CA LEU A 396 25.06 -10.45 26.76
C LEU A 396 24.67 -11.85 26.31
N GLY A 397 24.00 -12.60 27.18
CA GLY A 397 23.38 -13.90 26.82
C GLY A 397 22.28 -13.73 25.77
N ASP A 398 22.02 -14.78 25.01
CA ASP A 398 20.93 -14.80 24.02
C ASP A 398 19.56 -14.55 24.65
N GLU A 399 19.36 -14.94 25.92
CA GLU A 399 18.14 -14.76 26.71
C GLU A 399 17.82 -13.27 27.03
N SER A 400 18.81 -12.37 26.89
CA SER A 400 18.57 -10.93 27.07
C SER A 400 17.51 -10.37 26.12
N GLY A 401 17.25 -11.05 25.01
CA GLY A 401 16.17 -10.71 24.10
C GLY A 401 14.78 -10.85 24.75
N LEU A 402 14.58 -11.82 25.62
CA LEU A 402 13.30 -12.02 26.33
C LEU A 402 12.96 -10.86 27.27
N GLU A 403 13.99 -10.24 27.87
CA GLU A 403 13.81 -9.08 28.74
C GLU A 403 13.55 -7.79 27.95
N ALA A 404 14.10 -7.72 26.72
CA ALA A 404 13.98 -6.57 25.83
C ALA A 404 12.72 -6.63 24.93
N GLU A 405 12.05 -7.78 24.90
CA GLU A 405 10.82 -7.99 24.12
C GLU A 405 9.61 -7.38 24.83
N ALA A 406 8.76 -6.71 24.09
CA ALA A 406 7.51 -6.14 24.60
C ALA A 406 6.36 -6.31 23.62
N VAL A 407 5.14 -6.47 24.17
CA VAL A 407 3.89 -6.37 23.40
C VAL A 407 3.56 -4.90 23.21
N LEU A 408 3.29 -4.49 21.98
CA LEU A 408 2.88 -3.12 21.65
C LEU A 408 1.36 -2.99 21.61
N CYS A 409 0.69 -3.84 20.85
CA CYS A 409 -0.78 -3.87 20.79
C CYS A 409 -1.28 -5.21 20.25
N ASP A 410 -2.56 -5.50 20.51
CA ASP A 410 -3.33 -6.53 19.82
C ASP A 410 -4.38 -5.85 18.94
N LEU A 411 -4.24 -5.94 17.62
CA LEU A 411 -5.13 -5.30 16.65
C LEU A 411 -6.57 -5.79 16.76
N ASN A 412 -6.79 -7.05 17.18
CA ASN A 412 -8.13 -7.56 17.42
C ASN A 412 -8.85 -6.86 18.58
N SER A 413 -8.10 -6.32 19.54
CA SER A 413 -8.66 -5.52 20.63
C SER A 413 -9.06 -4.10 20.18
N LEU A 414 -8.42 -3.57 19.13
CA LEU A 414 -8.73 -2.26 18.56
C LEU A 414 -9.91 -2.33 17.57
N ASP A 415 -9.99 -3.42 16.80
CA ASP A 415 -11.11 -3.68 15.91
C ASP A 415 -11.41 -5.18 15.86
N SER A 416 -12.62 -5.55 16.24
CA SER A 416 -13.06 -6.95 16.26
C SER A 416 -13.07 -7.65 14.89
N ASN A 417 -12.97 -6.92 13.77
CA ASN A 417 -12.80 -7.45 12.44
C ASN A 417 -11.34 -7.76 12.08
N ALA A 418 -10.37 -7.27 12.84
CA ALA A 418 -8.96 -7.63 12.68
C ALA A 418 -8.71 -9.03 13.27
N LYS A 419 -9.00 -10.09 12.50
CA LYS A 419 -8.89 -11.48 12.95
C LYS A 419 -7.57 -12.13 12.57
N GLU A 420 -6.97 -11.69 11.49
CA GLU A 420 -5.75 -12.27 10.95
C GLU A 420 -4.87 -11.15 10.38
N LEU A 421 -3.60 -11.14 10.76
CA LEU A 421 -2.60 -10.32 10.11
C LEU A 421 -2.15 -11.07 8.86
N TYR A 422 -2.35 -10.46 7.69
CA TYR A 422 -2.02 -11.07 6.42
C TYR A 422 -0.75 -10.45 5.83
N ASN A 423 0.25 -11.28 5.60
CA ASN A 423 1.51 -10.95 4.92
C ASN A 423 2.37 -9.82 5.51
N GLY A 424 2.50 -9.81 6.84
CA GLY A 424 3.59 -9.10 7.50
C GLY A 424 3.38 -7.61 7.71
N LEU A 425 4.49 -6.95 7.94
CA LEU A 425 4.59 -5.55 8.32
C LEU A 425 5.45 -4.80 7.31
N GLY A 426 5.32 -3.47 7.28
CA GLY A 426 6.20 -2.58 6.53
C GLY A 426 6.56 -1.34 7.35
N ILE A 427 7.79 -0.87 7.27
CA ILE A 427 8.18 0.45 7.80
C ILE A 427 8.59 1.32 6.63
N ASN A 428 7.92 2.48 6.48
CA ASN A 428 8.32 3.46 5.48
C ASN A 428 9.64 4.12 5.92
N PRO A 429 10.73 3.96 5.16
CA PRO A 429 12.04 4.49 5.55
C PRO A 429 12.06 6.02 5.65
N ALA A 430 11.25 6.72 4.84
CA ALA A 430 11.21 8.17 4.81
C ALA A 430 10.42 8.78 5.98
N THR A 431 9.35 8.12 6.44
CA THR A 431 8.51 8.63 7.53
C THR A 431 8.77 7.95 8.86
N GLY A 432 9.29 6.72 8.85
CA GLY A 432 9.43 5.88 10.03
C GLY A 432 8.09 5.32 10.55
N MET A 433 7.01 5.47 9.79
CA MET A 433 5.71 4.90 10.15
C MET A 433 5.68 3.40 9.86
N LEU A 434 5.07 2.64 10.76
CA LEU A 434 4.85 1.21 10.60
C LEU A 434 3.44 0.96 10.05
N TYR A 435 3.36 0.08 9.05
CA TYR A 435 2.13 -0.34 8.41
C TYR A 435 1.87 -1.82 8.66
N VAL A 436 0.60 -2.14 8.91
CA VAL A 436 0.12 -3.51 9.14
C VAL A 436 -1.17 -3.70 8.37
N ASN A 437 -1.37 -4.86 7.76
CA ASN A 437 -2.65 -5.23 7.17
C ASN A 437 -3.33 -6.32 7.98
N THR A 438 -4.64 -6.16 8.22
CA THR A 438 -5.48 -7.19 8.82
C THR A 438 -6.67 -7.51 7.94
N ILE A 439 -7.07 -8.78 7.93
CA ILE A 439 -8.30 -9.25 7.30
C ILE A 439 -9.22 -9.87 8.34
N LYS A 440 -10.51 -9.91 8.05
CA LYS A 440 -11.50 -10.60 8.90
C LYS A 440 -11.41 -12.11 8.78
N GLY A 441 -10.83 -12.61 7.70
CA GLY A 441 -10.62 -14.03 7.44
C GLY A 441 -10.56 -14.33 5.96
N VAL A 442 -10.33 -15.59 5.62
CA VAL A 442 -10.32 -16.09 4.23
C VAL A 442 -11.75 -16.32 3.69
N GLY A 443 -11.87 -16.79 2.46
CA GLY A 443 -13.16 -16.97 1.77
C GLY A 443 -13.80 -15.61 1.49
N PRO A 444 -15.10 -15.39 1.74
CA PRO A 444 -15.76 -14.12 1.44
C PRO A 444 -15.43 -12.99 2.43
N PHE A 445 -14.63 -13.26 3.49
CA PHE A 445 -14.37 -12.31 4.56
C PHE A 445 -13.12 -11.46 4.35
N TYR A 446 -12.27 -11.76 3.38
CA TYR A 446 -11.04 -11.00 3.11
C TYR A 446 -11.31 -9.56 2.66
N THR A 447 -12.48 -9.30 2.07
CA THR A 447 -12.91 -7.95 1.65
C THR A 447 -13.21 -7.01 2.83
N THR A 448 -13.35 -7.56 4.04
CA THR A 448 -13.36 -6.78 5.28
C THR A 448 -11.93 -6.77 5.82
N ASN A 449 -11.23 -5.68 5.57
CA ASN A 449 -9.81 -5.55 5.87
C ASN A 449 -9.45 -4.14 6.29
N SER A 450 -8.27 -3.96 6.87
CA SER A 450 -7.77 -2.65 7.28
C SER A 450 -6.26 -2.56 7.10
N ILE A 451 -5.81 -1.44 6.59
CA ILE A 451 -4.41 -1.01 6.65
C ILE A 451 -4.29 -0.09 7.87
N TRP A 452 -3.41 -0.42 8.77
CA TRP A 452 -3.12 0.33 9.99
C TRP A 452 -1.81 1.07 9.85
N GLU A 453 -1.77 2.33 10.25
CA GLU A 453 -0.56 3.15 10.30
C GLU A 453 -0.26 3.53 11.74
N PHE A 454 0.91 3.16 12.24
CA PHE A 454 1.36 3.47 13.58
C PHE A 454 2.63 4.33 13.56
N ASN A 455 2.68 5.31 14.44
CA ASN A 455 3.92 5.98 14.76
C ASN A 455 4.72 5.11 15.74
N ILE A 456 5.88 4.60 15.34
CA ILE A 456 6.70 3.71 16.16
C ILE A 456 7.14 4.33 17.50
N ASN A 457 7.16 5.66 17.60
CA ASN A 457 7.46 6.40 18.83
C ASN A 457 6.20 6.90 19.55
N GLY A 458 5.02 6.53 19.08
CA GLY A 458 3.73 7.02 19.57
C GLY A 458 3.00 6.06 20.51
N ASP A 459 1.72 6.35 20.70
CA ASP A 459 0.80 5.50 21.45
C ASP A 459 0.24 4.40 20.52
N TRP A 460 0.44 3.15 20.89
CA TRP A 460 -0.02 1.98 20.15
C TRP A 460 -1.48 1.60 20.42
N THR A 461 -2.15 2.30 21.33
CA THR A 461 -3.58 2.10 21.58
C THR A 461 -4.46 2.80 20.54
N THR A 462 -3.88 3.72 19.77
CA THR A 462 -4.57 4.45 18.71
C THR A 462 -3.69 4.55 17.47
N PRO A 463 -4.12 4.00 16.32
CA PRO A 463 -3.38 4.15 15.07
C PRO A 463 -3.37 5.63 14.63
N GLN A 464 -2.32 6.04 13.95
CA GLN A 464 -2.22 7.37 13.34
C GLN A 464 -3.25 7.55 12.23
N ASN A 465 -3.40 6.52 11.41
CA ASN A 465 -4.44 6.39 10.39
C ASN A 465 -4.89 4.94 10.27
N LYS A 466 -6.10 4.75 9.75
CA LYS A 466 -6.67 3.45 9.41
C LYS A 466 -7.44 3.57 8.09
N PHE A 467 -7.15 2.69 7.15
CA PHE A 467 -7.78 2.66 5.84
C PHE A 467 -8.51 1.32 5.68
N ASP A 468 -9.83 1.37 5.55
CA ASP A 468 -10.67 0.19 5.56
C ASP A 468 -11.08 -0.23 4.14
N ASN A 469 -10.99 -1.54 3.86
CA ASN A 469 -11.49 -2.21 2.65
C ASN A 469 -10.79 -1.81 1.34
N TYR A 470 -9.49 -1.56 1.40
CA TYR A 470 -8.65 -1.21 0.24
C TYR A 470 -7.67 -2.31 -0.20
N THR A 471 -7.79 -3.52 0.35
CA THR A 471 -6.88 -4.62 0.01
C THR A 471 -7.62 -5.89 -0.38
N ASN A 472 -6.96 -6.70 -1.24
CA ASN A 472 -7.45 -8.00 -1.69
C ASN A 472 -6.33 -9.02 -1.56
N PHE A 473 -6.14 -9.58 -0.35
CA PHE A 473 -4.99 -10.42 0.01
C PHE A 473 -3.66 -9.72 -0.28
N PRO A 474 -3.24 -8.74 0.55
CA PRO A 474 -2.02 -7.99 0.28
C PRO A 474 -0.77 -8.87 0.35
N ALA A 475 0.06 -8.82 -0.69
CA ALA A 475 1.36 -9.50 -0.74
C ALA A 475 2.40 -8.77 0.14
N GLY A 476 2.23 -7.47 0.37
CA GLY A 476 3.12 -6.70 1.24
C GLY A 476 3.04 -5.19 1.02
N PHE A 477 3.80 -4.48 1.85
CA PHE A 477 4.02 -3.03 1.76
C PHE A 477 5.34 -2.75 1.06
N PHE A 478 5.34 -1.75 0.16
CA PHE A 478 6.51 -1.37 -0.62
C PHE A 478 6.64 0.16 -0.67
N PHE A 479 7.89 0.63 -0.73
CA PHE A 479 8.22 2.05 -0.64
C PHE A 479 9.27 2.41 -1.70
N ALA A 480 9.13 3.57 -2.34
CA ALA A 480 9.92 3.96 -3.50
C ALA A 480 11.46 4.06 -3.28
N ASN A 481 11.95 4.04 -2.05
CA ASN A 481 13.38 4.18 -1.72
C ASN A 481 13.94 3.02 -0.90
N ASN A 482 13.43 1.81 -1.06
CA ASN A 482 13.91 0.61 -0.34
C ASN A 482 15.14 -0.06 -0.98
N ASN A 483 15.95 0.66 -1.77
CA ASN A 483 17.19 0.12 -2.38
C ASN A 483 18.43 0.31 -1.52
#